data_7e8196f556606398eac871bfb2b34bd5
#
_entry.id   7e8196f556606398eac871bfb2b34bd5
#
_cell.length_a   1.000
_cell.length_b   1.000
_cell.length_c   1.000
_cell.angle_alpha   90.00
_cell.angle_beta   90.00
_cell.angle_gamma   90.00
#
_symmetry.space_group_name_H-M   'P 1'
#
loop_
_entity.id
_entity.type
_entity.pdbx_description
1 polymer ?
#
loop_
_entity_poly.entity_id
_entity_poly.type
_entity_poly.pdbx_seq_one_letter_code
_entity_poly.pdbx_strand_id
1 'polypeptide(L)'
;MILTYNQILKEFKTFATNHKQIQNFGNGDLWEIVEHNQLADFNYPLFWVADQPATLGDGVFTWNFNVMAMDLVNKDESNENDVKSDMCQVLLDTVAYFEQKTATSNNVDWLKVNLVRSGTLTSFTERFEDELTGWGMNIGFKIPFAYDKCNLPIS
;
A
#
# COMPACT_ATOMS: atom_id res chain seq x y z
N MET A 1 -16.02 16.30 -4.47
CA MET A 1 -15.24 15.37 -5.31
C MET A 1 -14.60 14.32 -4.43
N ILE A 2 -14.56 13.08 -4.86
CA ILE A 2 -13.93 12.01 -4.09
C ILE A 2 -12.45 11.88 -4.47
N LEU A 3 -11.65 11.28 -3.59
CA LEU A 3 -10.27 10.93 -3.90
C LEU A 3 -10.23 9.92 -5.02
N THR A 4 -9.36 10.16 -5.99
CA THR A 4 -9.16 9.25 -7.11
C THR A 4 -8.13 8.19 -6.79
N TYR A 5 -8.13 7.12 -7.56
CA TYR A 5 -7.12 6.06 -7.49
C TYR A 5 -5.70 6.63 -7.58
N ASN A 6 -5.47 7.54 -8.53
CA ASN A 6 -4.14 8.15 -8.72
C ASN A 6 -3.70 8.98 -7.52
N GLN A 7 -4.62 9.68 -6.88
CA GLN A 7 -4.29 10.47 -5.68
C GLN A 7 -3.86 9.58 -4.53
N ILE A 8 -4.50 8.42 -4.37
CA ILE A 8 -4.15 7.47 -3.32
C ILE A 8 -2.81 6.81 -3.63
N LEU A 9 -2.57 6.38 -4.87
CA LEU A 9 -1.28 5.83 -5.28
C LEU A 9 -0.13 6.83 -5.11
N LYS A 10 -0.38 8.08 -5.43
CA LYS A 10 0.60 9.15 -5.23
C LYS A 10 0.96 9.28 -3.76
N GLU A 11 0.00 9.15 -2.88
CA GLU A 11 0.25 9.24 -1.44
C GLU A 11 1.03 8.04 -0.92
N PHE A 12 0.75 6.84 -1.42
CA PHE A 12 1.58 5.66 -1.13
C PHE A 12 3.03 5.87 -1.58
N LYS A 13 3.21 6.42 -2.77
CA LYS A 13 4.55 6.71 -3.30
C LYS A 13 5.27 7.75 -2.45
N THR A 14 4.57 8.79 -2.00
CA THR A 14 5.11 9.82 -1.12
C THR A 14 5.57 9.21 0.21
N PHE A 15 4.75 8.36 0.80
CA PHE A 15 5.12 7.62 2.01
C PHE A 15 6.41 6.81 1.79
N ALA A 16 6.44 6.02 0.71
CA ALA A 16 7.58 5.15 0.41
C ALA A 16 8.86 5.95 0.15
N THR A 17 8.75 7.05 -0.58
CA THR A 17 9.89 7.92 -0.90
C THR A 17 10.49 8.56 0.35
N ASN A 18 9.65 8.92 1.30
CA ASN A 18 10.09 9.59 2.53
C ASN A 18 10.47 8.64 3.65
N HIS A 19 10.12 7.36 3.54
CA HIS A 19 10.45 6.36 4.56
C HIS A 19 11.92 5.94 4.40
N LYS A 20 12.67 6.02 5.49
CA LYS A 20 14.13 5.81 5.45
C LYS A 20 14.56 4.39 5.10
N GLN A 21 13.72 3.40 5.38
CA GLN A 21 14.04 2.00 5.15
C GLN A 21 13.62 1.52 3.76
N ILE A 22 12.65 2.18 3.12
CA ILE A 22 12.14 1.76 1.82
C ILE A 22 13.06 2.29 0.72
N GLN A 23 13.59 1.39 -0.09
CA GLN A 23 14.48 1.74 -1.19
C GLN A 23 13.81 1.71 -2.56
N ASN A 24 12.65 1.05 -2.67
CA ASN A 24 11.93 0.96 -3.94
C ASN A 24 10.43 0.88 -3.70
N PHE A 25 9.68 1.41 -4.64
CA PHE A 25 8.22 1.42 -4.63
C PHE A 25 7.69 0.91 -5.96
N GLY A 26 6.64 0.10 -5.91
CA GLY A 26 5.94 -0.32 -7.11
C GLY A 26 4.47 -0.58 -6.82
N ASN A 27 3.69 -0.64 -7.90
CA ASN A 27 2.28 -0.98 -7.82
C ASN A 27 1.90 -1.82 -9.04
N GLY A 28 0.84 -2.59 -8.88
CA GLY A 28 0.36 -3.48 -9.92
C GLY A 28 0.13 -4.87 -9.37
N ASP A 29 -0.02 -5.87 -10.25
CA ASP A 29 -0.20 -7.24 -9.84
C ASP A 29 1.11 -7.91 -9.40
N LEU A 30 0.95 -9.03 -8.69
CA LEU A 30 2.11 -9.74 -8.12
C LEU A 30 3.12 -10.22 -9.17
N TRP A 31 2.67 -10.48 -10.39
CA TRP A 31 3.55 -10.90 -11.48
C TRP A 31 4.56 -9.83 -11.88
N GLU A 32 4.19 -8.57 -11.71
CA GLU A 32 5.07 -7.46 -12.02
C GLU A 32 6.27 -7.39 -11.06
N ILE A 33 6.10 -7.88 -9.83
CA ILE A 33 7.22 -8.00 -8.87
C ILE A 33 8.28 -8.95 -9.42
N VAL A 34 7.86 -10.07 -10.00
CA VAL A 34 8.78 -11.06 -10.59
C VAL A 34 9.59 -10.43 -11.71
N GLU A 35 8.94 -9.68 -12.60
CA GLU A 35 9.61 -8.99 -13.69
C GLU A 35 10.61 -7.96 -13.17
N HIS A 36 10.22 -7.17 -12.17
CA HIS A 36 11.10 -6.15 -11.56
C HIS A 36 12.28 -6.78 -10.84
N ASN A 37 12.08 -7.93 -10.20
CA ASN A 37 13.16 -8.64 -9.50
C ASN A 37 14.28 -9.11 -10.43
N GLN A 38 14.02 -9.21 -11.73
CA GLN A 38 15.01 -9.57 -12.74
C GLN A 38 15.85 -8.38 -13.21
N LEU A 39 15.45 -7.16 -12.83
CA LEU A 39 16.20 -5.95 -13.21
C LEU A 39 17.42 -5.79 -12.30
N ALA A 40 18.58 -5.49 -12.93
CA ALA A 40 19.86 -5.36 -12.23
C ALA A 40 19.87 -4.25 -11.18
N ASP A 41 19.05 -3.22 -11.37
CA ASP A 41 19.01 -2.02 -10.51
C ASP A 41 17.90 -2.07 -9.46
N PHE A 42 17.24 -3.21 -9.30
CA PHE A 42 16.11 -3.33 -8.40
C PHE A 42 16.58 -3.42 -6.95
N ASN A 43 16.23 -2.43 -6.17
CA ASN A 43 16.68 -2.28 -4.78
C ASN A 43 15.63 -2.74 -3.78
N TYR A 44 16.10 -3.22 -2.63
CA TYR A 44 15.30 -3.60 -1.49
C TYR A 44 15.72 -2.79 -0.26
N PRO A 45 14.86 -2.60 0.74
CA PRO A 45 13.49 -3.11 0.89
C PRO A 45 12.52 -2.54 -0.14
N LEU A 46 11.58 -3.39 -0.57
CA LEU A 46 10.55 -3.06 -1.54
C LEU A 46 9.21 -2.86 -0.84
N PHE A 47 8.53 -1.79 -1.20
CA PHE A 47 7.15 -1.52 -0.80
C PHE A 47 6.26 -1.64 -2.04
N TRP A 48 5.29 -2.55 -1.99
CA TRP A 48 4.46 -2.86 -3.16
C TRP A 48 2.98 -2.69 -2.82
N VAL A 49 2.24 -2.06 -3.73
CA VAL A 49 0.80 -1.85 -3.59
C VAL A 49 0.08 -2.56 -4.72
N ALA A 50 -0.73 -3.55 -4.38
CA ALA A 50 -1.54 -4.29 -5.34
C ALA A 50 -3.01 -3.90 -5.20
N ASP A 51 -3.72 -3.86 -6.31
CA ASP A 51 -5.14 -3.54 -6.31
C ASP A 51 -5.95 -4.69 -5.72
N GLN A 52 -7.01 -4.31 -5.01
CA GLN A 52 -8.08 -5.21 -4.58
C GLN A 52 -9.40 -4.68 -5.13
N PRO A 53 -10.42 -5.53 -5.27
CA PRO A 53 -11.72 -5.04 -5.72
C PRO A 53 -12.23 -3.88 -4.88
N ALA A 54 -12.65 -2.81 -5.55
CA ALA A 54 -13.27 -1.68 -4.88
C ALA A 54 -14.72 -2.02 -4.51
N THR A 55 -15.23 -1.42 -3.45
CA THR A 55 -16.55 -1.71 -2.92
C THR A 55 -17.45 -0.48 -3.06
N LEU A 56 -18.63 -0.68 -3.66
CA LEU A 56 -19.65 0.36 -3.78
C LEU A 56 -20.81 0.01 -2.85
N GLY A 57 -21.12 0.90 -1.92
CA GLY A 57 -22.27 0.80 -1.04
C GLY A 57 -23.16 2.05 -1.13
N ASP A 58 -24.20 2.10 -0.32
CA ASP A 58 -25.10 3.25 -0.29
C ASP A 58 -24.36 4.46 0.31
N GLY A 59 -24.15 5.46 -0.53
CA GLY A 59 -23.47 6.69 -0.13
C GLY A 59 -22.00 6.55 0.20
N VAL A 60 -21.38 5.42 -0.13
CA VAL A 60 -20.00 5.11 0.23
C VAL A 60 -19.29 4.39 -0.89
N PHE A 61 -18.04 4.78 -1.14
CA PHE A 61 -17.13 4.06 -2.04
C PHE A 61 -15.85 3.75 -1.30
N THR A 62 -15.33 2.53 -1.48
CA THR A 62 -14.10 2.10 -0.80
C THR A 62 -13.07 1.62 -1.81
N TRP A 63 -11.92 2.29 -1.82
CA TRP A 63 -10.73 1.79 -2.53
C TRP A 63 -10.01 0.81 -1.63
N ASN A 64 -9.80 -0.41 -2.11
CA ASN A 64 -9.10 -1.46 -1.35
C ASN A 64 -7.77 -1.80 -2.01
N PHE A 65 -6.75 -1.98 -1.19
CA PHE A 65 -5.40 -2.33 -1.64
C PHE A 65 -4.83 -3.44 -0.76
N ASN A 66 -4.00 -4.27 -1.36
CA ASN A 66 -3.10 -5.15 -0.63
C ASN A 66 -1.72 -4.52 -0.64
N VAL A 67 -1.17 -4.27 0.52
CA VAL A 67 0.11 -3.57 0.69
C VAL A 67 1.12 -4.54 1.25
N MET A 68 2.28 -4.61 0.60
CA MET A 68 3.35 -5.54 0.97
C MET A 68 4.65 -4.79 1.19
N ALA A 69 5.39 -5.22 2.22
CA ALA A 69 6.76 -4.78 2.45
C ALA A 69 7.65 -6.01 2.53
N MET A 70 8.75 -6.03 1.78
CA MET A 70 9.63 -7.18 1.67
C MET A 70 11.07 -6.79 1.48
N ASP A 71 11.97 -7.66 1.94
CA ASP A 71 13.41 -7.46 1.82
C ASP A 71 14.10 -8.80 1.57
N LEU A 72 15.37 -8.70 1.14
CA LEU A 72 16.22 -9.85 0.86
C LEU A 72 16.58 -10.60 2.13
N VAL A 73 16.60 -11.93 2.00
CA VAL A 73 17.04 -12.84 3.04
C VAL A 73 18.35 -13.46 2.60
N ASN A 74 19.29 -13.60 3.53
CA ASN A 74 20.55 -14.29 3.26
C ASN A 74 20.30 -15.76 2.91
N LYS A 75 21.20 -16.36 2.11
CA LYS A 75 21.06 -17.76 1.67
C LYS A 75 20.98 -18.74 2.82
N ASP A 76 21.61 -18.43 3.95
CA ASP A 76 21.57 -19.24 5.17
C ASP A 76 20.41 -18.89 6.10
N GLU A 77 19.53 -17.96 5.67
CA GLU A 77 18.36 -17.48 6.42
C GLU A 77 18.71 -16.82 7.76
N SER A 78 19.97 -16.42 7.97
CA SER A 78 20.44 -15.87 9.24
C SER A 78 19.75 -14.55 9.64
N ASN A 79 19.27 -13.76 8.65
CA ASN A 79 18.63 -12.46 8.89
C ASN A 79 17.11 -12.50 8.69
N GLU A 80 16.51 -13.67 8.53
CA GLU A 80 15.07 -13.78 8.21
C GLU A 80 14.18 -13.14 9.29
N ASN A 81 14.48 -13.40 10.55
CA ASN A 81 13.69 -12.84 11.66
C ASN A 81 13.84 -11.32 11.75
N ASP A 82 15.02 -10.80 11.49
CA ASP A 82 15.26 -9.36 11.49
C ASP A 82 14.47 -8.67 10.36
N VAL A 83 14.47 -9.29 9.18
CA VAL A 83 13.71 -8.79 8.03
C VAL A 83 12.21 -8.81 8.34
N LYS A 84 11.72 -9.89 8.93
CA LYS A 84 10.31 -9.97 9.34
C LYS A 84 9.93 -8.86 10.32
N SER A 85 10.78 -8.59 11.30
CA SER A 85 10.54 -7.51 12.26
C SER A 85 10.50 -6.15 11.59
N ASP A 86 11.47 -5.88 10.74
CA ASP A 86 11.59 -4.59 10.06
C ASP A 86 10.44 -4.36 9.07
N MET A 87 10.07 -5.36 8.30
CA MET A 87 9.00 -5.21 7.31
C MET A 87 7.62 -5.09 7.96
N CYS A 88 7.41 -5.76 9.07
CA CYS A 88 6.19 -5.56 9.86
C CYS A 88 6.09 -4.11 10.34
N GLN A 89 7.21 -3.55 10.83
CA GLN A 89 7.24 -2.16 11.27
C GLN A 89 6.93 -1.19 10.14
N VAL A 90 7.43 -1.45 8.93
CA VAL A 90 7.11 -0.63 7.75
C VAL A 90 5.60 -0.59 7.50
N LEU A 91 4.92 -1.72 7.60
CA LEU A 91 3.46 -1.76 7.43
C LEU A 91 2.73 -1.03 8.56
N LEU A 92 3.20 -1.14 9.80
CA LEU A 92 2.62 -0.38 10.92
C LEU A 92 2.83 1.13 10.71
N ASP A 93 3.99 1.53 10.20
CA ASP A 93 4.27 2.92 9.85
C ASP A 93 3.34 3.42 8.74
N THR A 94 2.99 2.56 7.80
CA THR A 94 2.02 2.88 6.73
C THR A 94 0.66 3.22 7.33
N VAL A 95 0.18 2.40 8.26
CA VAL A 95 -1.10 2.65 8.94
C VAL A 95 -1.05 3.96 9.71
N ALA A 96 0.03 4.18 10.46
CA ALA A 96 0.20 5.41 11.23
C ALA A 96 0.22 6.65 10.32
N TYR A 97 0.90 6.56 9.18
CA TYR A 97 0.96 7.65 8.21
C TYR A 97 -0.42 8.03 7.70
N PHE A 98 -1.23 7.04 7.28
CA PHE A 98 -2.57 7.31 6.74
C PHE A 98 -3.57 7.69 7.83
N GLU A 99 -3.43 7.17 9.05
CA GLU A 99 -4.23 7.64 10.18
C GLU A 99 -3.99 9.14 10.44
N GLN A 100 -2.72 9.55 10.41
CA GLN A 100 -2.37 10.95 10.56
C GLN A 100 -2.90 11.79 9.40
N LYS A 101 -2.75 11.28 8.17
CA LYS A 101 -3.20 11.95 6.95
C LYS A 101 -4.70 12.22 6.97
N THR A 102 -5.50 11.23 7.37
CA THR A 102 -6.96 11.37 7.42
C THR A 102 -7.41 12.26 8.59
N ALA A 103 -6.59 12.42 9.62
CA ALA A 103 -6.93 13.24 10.79
C ALA A 103 -6.52 14.71 10.65
N THR A 104 -5.41 14.99 9.97
CA THR A 104 -4.77 16.31 10.02
C THR A 104 -4.40 16.92 8.66
N SER A 105 -4.81 16.29 7.55
CA SER A 105 -4.47 16.80 6.22
C SER A 105 -5.05 18.19 5.96
N ASN A 106 -4.29 19.02 5.24
CA ASN A 106 -4.79 20.29 4.70
C ASN A 106 -5.75 20.10 3.53
N ASN A 107 -5.75 18.91 2.92
CA ASN A 107 -6.66 18.57 1.84
C ASN A 107 -7.98 18.04 2.43
N VAL A 108 -9.09 18.73 2.15
CA VAL A 108 -10.41 18.39 2.66
C VAL A 108 -10.84 16.98 2.25
N ASP A 109 -10.45 16.52 1.05
CA ASP A 109 -10.83 15.21 0.56
C ASP A 109 -10.24 14.09 1.44
N TRP A 110 -9.01 14.26 1.93
CA TRP A 110 -8.39 13.31 2.85
C TRP A 110 -9.05 13.29 4.21
N LEU A 111 -9.56 14.43 4.69
CA LEU A 111 -10.25 14.49 5.97
C LEU A 111 -11.59 13.74 5.97
N LYS A 112 -12.17 13.49 4.79
CA LYS A 112 -13.42 12.75 4.64
C LYS A 112 -13.23 11.25 4.56
N VAL A 113 -11.98 10.77 4.47
CA VAL A 113 -11.67 9.36 4.34
C VAL A 113 -11.73 8.67 5.69
N ASN A 114 -12.42 7.53 5.75
CA ASN A 114 -12.33 6.60 6.86
C ASN A 114 -11.41 5.45 6.46
N LEU A 115 -10.32 5.31 7.19
CA LEU A 115 -9.37 4.25 6.93
C LEU A 115 -9.92 2.92 7.43
N VAL A 116 -10.02 1.95 6.51
CA VAL A 116 -10.47 0.60 6.84
C VAL A 116 -9.24 -0.32 6.91
N ARG A 117 -9.01 -0.88 8.09
CA ARG A 117 -7.92 -1.81 8.34
C ARG A 117 -8.49 -3.21 8.45
N SER A 118 -7.84 -4.17 7.80
CA SER A 118 -8.28 -5.57 7.87
C SER A 118 -8.05 -6.19 9.26
N GLY A 119 -7.13 -5.63 10.02
CA GLY A 119 -6.74 -6.15 11.31
C GLY A 119 -5.81 -7.36 11.23
N THR A 120 -5.42 -7.79 10.03
CA THR A 120 -4.59 -8.98 9.82
C THR A 120 -3.38 -8.64 8.97
N LEU A 121 -2.19 -8.93 9.48
CA LEU A 121 -0.95 -8.91 8.72
C LEU A 121 -0.49 -10.35 8.51
N THR A 122 -0.21 -10.71 7.26
CA THR A 122 0.18 -12.07 6.91
C THR A 122 1.62 -12.07 6.42
N SER A 123 2.46 -12.90 7.04
CA SER A 123 3.84 -13.07 6.59
C SER A 123 3.91 -13.98 5.38
N PHE A 124 4.92 -13.76 4.56
CA PHE A 124 5.19 -14.59 3.40
C PHE A 124 6.68 -14.70 3.17
N THR A 125 7.09 -15.76 2.47
CA THR A 125 8.43 -15.91 1.94
C THR A 125 8.31 -16.34 0.49
N GLU A 126 8.90 -15.57 -0.41
CA GLU A 126 8.89 -15.83 -1.84
C GLU A 126 10.31 -16.09 -2.32
N ARG A 127 10.43 -17.09 -3.19
CA ARG A 127 11.73 -17.49 -3.74
C ARG A 127 11.69 -17.24 -5.24
N PHE A 128 12.06 -16.01 -5.59
CA PHE A 128 12.38 -15.65 -6.96
C PHE A 128 13.83 -16.02 -7.23
N GLU A 129 14.55 -15.27 -8.05
CA GLU A 129 16.01 -15.42 -8.14
C GLU A 129 16.66 -15.11 -6.79
N ASP A 130 16.10 -14.12 -6.07
CA ASP A 130 16.46 -13.79 -4.69
C ASP A 130 15.34 -14.26 -3.75
N GLU A 131 15.73 -14.69 -2.55
CA GLU A 131 14.75 -15.02 -1.52
C GLU A 131 14.31 -13.76 -0.80
N LEU A 132 13.00 -13.55 -0.77
CA LEU A 132 12.35 -12.40 -0.15
C LEU A 132 11.45 -12.85 0.98
N THR A 133 11.45 -12.12 2.08
CA THR A 133 10.48 -12.31 3.14
C THR A 133 9.85 -10.97 3.52
N GLY A 134 8.65 -11.01 4.00
CA GLY A 134 7.94 -9.80 4.39
C GLY A 134 6.54 -10.07 4.87
N TRP A 135 5.75 -9.02 4.86
CA TRP A 135 4.37 -9.02 5.32
C TRP A 135 3.46 -8.32 4.33
N GLY A 136 2.21 -8.76 4.32
CA GLY A 136 1.15 -8.12 3.56
C GLY A 136 -0.04 -7.79 4.44
N MET A 137 -0.76 -6.76 4.09
CA MET A 137 -2.01 -6.38 4.75
C MET A 137 -2.97 -5.77 3.73
N ASN A 138 -4.26 -5.85 4.04
CA ASN A 138 -5.27 -5.13 3.29
C ASN A 138 -5.56 -3.81 3.98
N ILE A 139 -5.70 -2.76 3.19
CA ILE A 139 -6.07 -1.44 3.68
C ILE A 139 -7.11 -0.85 2.73
N GLY A 140 -8.12 -0.20 3.28
CA GLY A 140 -9.19 0.40 2.50
C GLY A 140 -9.35 1.88 2.82
N PHE A 141 -9.74 2.64 1.81
CA PHE A 141 -10.02 4.06 1.93
C PHE A 141 -11.50 4.27 1.63
N LYS A 142 -12.30 4.38 2.68
CA LYS A 142 -13.76 4.52 2.61
C LYS A 142 -14.11 5.99 2.49
N ILE A 143 -14.80 6.34 1.42
CA ILE A 143 -15.05 7.73 1.05
C ILE A 143 -16.56 7.93 0.90
N PRO A 144 -17.14 9.03 1.43
CA PRO A 144 -18.52 9.38 1.12
C PRO A 144 -18.68 9.62 -0.37
N PHE A 145 -19.72 9.03 -0.95
CA PHE A 145 -20.02 9.20 -2.37
C PHE A 145 -21.47 9.62 -2.52
N ALA A 146 -21.68 10.87 -2.93
CA ALA A 146 -23.01 11.40 -3.19
C ALA A 146 -23.44 11.08 -4.62
N TYR A 147 -24.61 10.43 -4.75
CA TYR A 147 -25.20 10.17 -6.06
C TYR A 147 -25.90 11.44 -6.53
N ASP A 148 -25.11 12.44 -6.93
CA ASP A 148 -25.62 13.74 -7.33
C ASP A 148 -25.45 13.93 -8.84
N LYS A 149 -26.58 13.95 -9.53
CA LYS A 149 -26.61 14.15 -10.98
C LYS A 149 -26.01 15.50 -11.40
N CYS A 150 -26.12 16.51 -10.53
CA CYS A 150 -25.61 17.85 -10.86
C CYS A 150 -24.08 17.91 -11.01
N ASN A 151 -23.38 16.94 -10.45
CA ASN A 151 -21.93 16.85 -10.53
C ASN A 151 -21.44 15.97 -11.67
N LEU A 152 -22.34 15.41 -12.47
CA LEU A 152 -21.97 14.56 -13.59
C LEU A 152 -21.60 15.41 -14.80
N PRO A 153 -20.52 15.06 -15.54
CA PRO A 153 -20.11 15.79 -16.74
C PRO A 153 -20.94 15.37 -17.97
N ILE A 154 -22.24 15.37 -17.84
CA ILE A 154 -23.18 15.02 -18.89
C ILE A 154 -24.16 16.17 -19.15
N SER A 155 -24.60 16.28 -20.35
CA SER A 155 -25.57 17.29 -20.78
C SER A 155 -26.96 16.71 -20.99
#